data_ced761e13bcda52203d2a9a0255f1e72
#
_entry.id   ced761e13bcda52203d2a9a0255f1e72
#
_cell.length_a   1.000
_cell.length_b   1.000
_cell.length_c   1.000
_cell.angle_alpha   90.00
_cell.angle_beta   90.00
_cell.angle_gamma   90.00
#
_symmetry.space_group_name_H-M   'P 1'
#
loop_
_entity.id
_entity.type
_entity.pdbx_description
1 polymer ?
#
loop_
_entity_poly.entity_id
_entity_poly.type
_entity_poly.pdbx_seq_one_letter_code
_entity_poly.pdbx_strand_id
1 'polypeptide(L)'
;MVLSLSIPASNVALPPKERDLRLDFFRGLALWLIFLNHIPSNFVGWFTPRNFGFSDAAEMFVFISGYTAAFVYGRVMIERGFTVAGARILKRVWQIYVAFIFLFMIYLAQISWVAARFENPLYIEEMNLLHFLQRPEIVIVEALLLRFLPANVDVLPLYVVLMAFFPLMLWMLLRAPNVTLALSFVFYLAAYLQGWNLPGYPDDKSWFFSPFAWQFLFVIGAWCGIGCVHQIDRFLRSKLFMILGGAYLAFAAVFTLATNLSAALGLTYEWPDWLLIFPLDKTGLDPLRLIHFLILTAIVVRFVSADARFLRSDWARPLIICGEHSLEIFCLGVFLSFTAHILMIEVSSRIPFQIAVSVGGIFVMIAVAGIMTWYKKLQSRAPKKLAT
;
A
#
# COMPACT_ATOMS: atom_id res chain seq x y z
N MET A 1 -2.25 8.31 -36.54
CA MET A 1 -1.91 6.88 -36.73
C MET A 1 -2.32 6.13 -35.48
N VAL A 2 -3.55 5.61 -35.43
CA VAL A 2 -4.05 4.79 -34.32
C VAL A 2 -3.39 3.42 -34.50
N LEU A 3 -2.42 3.11 -33.66
CA LEU A 3 -1.90 1.75 -33.56
C LEU A 3 -3.05 0.85 -33.10
N SER A 4 -3.75 0.24 -34.03
CA SER A 4 -4.71 -0.83 -33.79
C SER A 4 -3.90 -2.04 -33.32
N LEU A 5 -3.68 -2.12 -32.03
CA LEU A 5 -3.02 -3.23 -31.40
C LEU A 5 -4.02 -4.40 -31.34
N SER A 6 -3.89 -5.30 -32.30
CA SER A 6 -4.60 -6.58 -32.29
C SER A 6 -4.21 -7.36 -31.03
N ILE A 7 -5.08 -7.31 -30.10
CA ILE A 7 -5.68 -8.23 -29.17
C ILE A 7 -4.86 -9.09 -28.20
N PRO A 8 -5.46 -9.29 -26.99
CA PRO A 8 -4.82 -9.96 -25.88
C PRO A 8 -4.48 -11.43 -26.18
N ALA A 9 -3.45 -11.92 -25.53
CA ALA A 9 -3.12 -13.34 -25.52
C ALA A 9 -4.34 -14.17 -25.09
N SER A 10 -4.48 -15.40 -25.61
CA SER A 10 -5.58 -16.31 -25.31
C SER A 10 -5.81 -16.56 -23.81
N ASN A 11 -4.81 -16.26 -22.98
CA ASN A 11 -4.81 -16.47 -21.52
C ASN A 11 -5.31 -15.25 -20.72
N VAL A 12 -5.69 -14.15 -21.38
CA VAL A 12 -6.21 -12.95 -20.71
C VAL A 12 -7.73 -13.01 -20.70
N ALA A 13 -8.30 -13.09 -19.51
CA ALA A 13 -9.75 -13.07 -19.28
C ALA A 13 -10.09 -12.01 -18.23
N LEU A 14 -10.33 -10.78 -18.69
CA LEU A 14 -10.70 -9.70 -17.77
C LEU A 14 -11.95 -10.08 -16.97
N PRO A 15 -11.93 -9.94 -15.63
CA PRO A 15 -13.09 -10.18 -14.79
C PRO A 15 -14.32 -9.36 -15.24
N PRO A 16 -15.55 -9.74 -14.88
CA PRO A 16 -16.77 -8.99 -15.19
C PRO A 16 -16.67 -7.52 -14.80
N LYS A 17 -17.49 -6.65 -15.45
CA LYS A 17 -17.51 -5.19 -15.13
C LYS A 17 -18.02 -4.87 -13.72
N GLU A 18 -18.60 -5.84 -13.07
CA GLU A 18 -19.09 -5.68 -11.70
C GLU A 18 -17.98 -5.39 -10.72
N ARG A 19 -18.27 -4.51 -9.77
CA ARG A 19 -17.33 -4.07 -8.75
C ARG A 19 -17.12 -5.19 -7.74
N ASP A 20 -15.88 -5.63 -7.58
CA ASP A 20 -15.51 -6.60 -6.55
C ASP A 20 -15.33 -5.87 -5.19
N LEU A 21 -16.33 -6.00 -4.32
CA LEU A 21 -16.34 -5.39 -2.99
C LEU A 21 -15.19 -5.86 -2.09
N ARG A 22 -14.60 -7.04 -2.37
CA ARG A 22 -13.44 -7.53 -1.62
C ARG A 22 -12.25 -6.58 -1.74
N LEU A 23 -12.01 -6.07 -2.95
CA LEU A 23 -10.88 -5.16 -3.21
C LEU A 23 -11.01 -3.87 -2.40
N ASP A 24 -12.23 -3.31 -2.34
CA ASP A 24 -12.47 -2.11 -1.55
C ASP A 24 -12.42 -2.41 -0.05
N PHE A 25 -12.98 -3.53 0.38
CA PHE A 25 -12.91 -3.97 1.78
C PHE A 25 -11.46 -4.14 2.26
N PHE A 26 -10.65 -4.93 1.55
CA PHE A 26 -9.27 -5.16 1.96
C PHE A 26 -8.39 -3.92 1.78
N ARG A 27 -8.70 -3.04 0.82
CA ARG A 27 -8.01 -1.76 0.71
C ARG A 27 -8.33 -0.83 1.88
N GLY A 28 -9.60 -0.77 2.29
CA GLY A 28 -10.00 -0.03 3.48
C GLY A 28 -9.35 -0.58 4.76
N LEU A 29 -9.31 -1.92 4.88
CA LEU A 29 -8.60 -2.58 5.98
C LEU A 29 -7.10 -2.22 5.97
N ALA A 30 -6.45 -2.26 4.82
CA ALA A 30 -5.04 -1.86 4.70
C ALA A 30 -4.82 -0.41 5.17
N LEU A 31 -5.72 0.52 4.82
CA LEU A 31 -5.63 1.92 5.24
C LEU A 31 -5.75 2.09 6.76
N TRP A 32 -6.67 1.36 7.42
CA TRP A 32 -6.76 1.39 8.87
C TRP A 32 -5.53 0.81 9.55
N LEU A 33 -5.01 -0.31 9.02
CA LEU A 33 -3.79 -0.93 9.53
C LEU A 33 -2.57 -0.03 9.33
N ILE A 34 -2.46 0.64 8.18
CA ILE A 34 -1.40 1.63 7.90
C ILE A 34 -1.47 2.77 8.91
N PHE A 35 -2.66 3.35 9.12
CA PHE A 35 -2.87 4.41 10.12
C PHE A 35 -2.38 3.97 11.51
N LEU A 36 -2.83 2.80 11.99
CA LEU A 36 -2.45 2.29 13.32
C LEU A 36 -0.95 2.03 13.44
N ASN A 37 -0.33 1.53 12.37
CA ASN A 37 1.11 1.22 12.35
C ASN A 37 2.01 2.48 12.23
N HIS A 38 1.45 3.58 11.74
CA HIS A 38 2.15 4.85 11.63
C HIS A 38 2.10 5.69 12.92
N ILE A 39 1.36 5.26 13.95
CA ILE A 39 1.38 5.89 15.27
C ILE A 39 2.53 5.24 16.06
N PRO A 40 3.64 5.94 16.34
CA PRO A 40 4.74 5.39 17.11
C PRO A 40 4.31 4.92 18.50
N SER A 41 4.89 3.83 18.97
CA SER A 41 4.64 3.26 20.32
C SER A 41 3.17 2.99 20.67
N ASN A 42 2.30 2.80 19.69
CA ASN A 42 0.87 2.56 19.89
C ASN A 42 0.58 1.12 20.30
N PHE A 43 -0.04 0.95 21.46
CA PHE A 43 -0.50 -0.36 21.96
C PHE A 43 -1.42 -1.08 20.95
N VAL A 44 -2.32 -0.35 20.29
CA VAL A 44 -3.24 -0.93 19.29
C VAL A 44 -2.49 -1.47 18.08
N GLY A 45 -1.32 -0.90 17.76
CA GLY A 45 -0.43 -1.39 16.70
C GLY A 45 0.05 -2.83 16.92
N TRP A 46 0.07 -3.33 18.17
CA TRP A 46 0.40 -4.72 18.48
C TRP A 46 -0.55 -5.73 17.86
N PHE A 47 -1.81 -5.36 17.64
CA PHE A 47 -2.84 -6.23 17.08
C PHE A 47 -2.90 -6.19 15.55
N THR A 48 -1.95 -5.54 14.91
CA THR A 48 -1.87 -5.50 13.45
C THR A 48 -1.05 -6.67 12.89
N PRO A 49 -1.27 -7.08 11.64
CA PRO A 49 -0.60 -8.24 11.02
C PRO A 49 0.93 -8.19 11.05
N ARG A 50 1.54 -7.00 11.14
CA ARG A 50 3.01 -6.85 11.22
C ARG A 50 3.64 -7.61 12.39
N ASN A 51 2.88 -7.88 13.45
CA ASN A 51 3.37 -8.59 14.63
C ASN A 51 3.03 -10.08 14.62
N PHE A 52 2.30 -10.55 13.60
CA PHE A 52 1.85 -11.94 13.47
C PHE A 52 2.33 -12.59 12.16
N GLY A 53 3.31 -12.01 11.49
CA GLY A 53 3.86 -12.57 10.26
C GLY A 53 4.90 -11.67 9.61
N PHE A 54 5.43 -12.12 8.48
CA PHE A 54 6.52 -11.45 7.79
C PHE A 54 6.08 -10.30 6.88
N SER A 55 4.79 -10.16 6.58
CA SER A 55 4.24 -9.08 5.75
C SER A 55 3.27 -8.21 6.53
N ASP A 56 2.99 -7.02 6.01
CA ASP A 56 2.09 -6.06 6.62
C ASP A 56 1.09 -5.44 5.62
N ALA A 57 0.48 -4.32 5.98
CA ALA A 57 -0.50 -3.65 5.16
C ALA A 57 0.07 -3.02 3.86
N ALA A 58 1.38 -2.80 3.78
CA ALA A 58 2.00 -2.21 2.60
C ALA A 58 1.96 -3.17 1.41
N GLU A 59 2.27 -4.46 1.63
CA GLU A 59 2.16 -5.48 0.59
C GLU A 59 0.73 -5.60 0.09
N MET A 60 -0.25 -5.59 1.00
CA MET A 60 -1.67 -5.62 0.63
C MET A 60 -2.06 -4.42 -0.23
N PHE A 61 -1.62 -3.22 0.15
CA PHE A 61 -1.94 -1.99 -0.57
C PHE A 61 -1.34 -1.98 -1.98
N VAL A 62 -0.06 -2.36 -2.13
CA VAL A 62 0.62 -2.39 -3.43
C VAL A 62 0.04 -3.46 -4.35
N PHE A 63 -0.21 -4.67 -3.85
CA PHE A 63 -0.81 -5.76 -4.62
C PHE A 63 -2.21 -5.39 -5.15
N ILE A 64 -3.11 -4.90 -4.27
CA ILE A 64 -4.47 -4.50 -4.66
C ILE A 64 -4.43 -3.33 -5.63
N SER A 65 -3.44 -2.45 -5.52
CA SER A 65 -3.25 -1.33 -6.44
C SER A 65 -2.89 -1.82 -7.84
N GLY A 66 -1.97 -2.78 -7.96
CA GLY A 66 -1.63 -3.43 -9.23
C GLY A 66 -2.84 -4.16 -9.85
N TYR A 67 -3.54 -4.95 -9.05
CA TYR A 67 -4.74 -5.68 -9.47
C TYR A 67 -5.80 -4.71 -10.05
N THR A 68 -6.14 -3.67 -9.28
CA THR A 68 -7.19 -2.71 -9.68
C THR A 68 -6.77 -1.89 -10.90
N ALA A 69 -5.50 -1.47 -10.96
CA ALA A 69 -4.97 -0.73 -12.11
C ALA A 69 -5.09 -1.57 -13.39
N ALA A 70 -4.70 -2.84 -13.36
CA ALA A 70 -4.80 -3.74 -14.50
C ALA A 70 -6.26 -4.01 -14.89
N PHE A 71 -7.13 -4.23 -13.90
CA PHE A 71 -8.56 -4.44 -14.13
C PHE A 71 -9.23 -3.23 -14.82
N VAL A 72 -8.95 -2.01 -14.31
CA VAL A 72 -9.57 -0.78 -14.84
C VAL A 72 -8.96 -0.36 -16.15
N TYR A 73 -7.63 -0.23 -16.21
CA TYR A 73 -6.95 0.32 -17.40
C TYR A 73 -6.72 -0.72 -18.48
N GLY A 74 -6.65 -2.01 -18.16
CA GLY A 74 -6.59 -3.10 -19.14
C GLY A 74 -7.78 -3.09 -20.06
N ARG A 75 -8.97 -2.91 -19.51
CA ARG A 75 -10.21 -2.76 -20.30
C ARG A 75 -10.17 -1.55 -21.22
N VAL A 76 -9.74 -0.40 -20.70
CA VAL A 76 -9.59 0.81 -21.52
C VAL A 76 -8.57 0.61 -22.64
N MET A 77 -7.46 -0.09 -22.35
CA MET A 77 -6.43 -0.37 -23.34
C MET A 77 -6.92 -1.28 -24.45
N ILE A 78 -7.74 -2.29 -24.14
CA ILE A 78 -8.36 -3.19 -25.10
C ILE A 78 -9.42 -2.45 -25.93
N GLU A 79 -10.32 -1.69 -25.29
CA GLU A 79 -11.45 -1.04 -25.95
C GLU A 79 -11.05 0.23 -26.73
N ARG A 80 -10.05 1.01 -26.25
CA ARG A 80 -9.72 2.35 -26.76
C ARG A 80 -8.26 2.53 -27.15
N GLY A 81 -7.45 1.49 -27.02
CA GLY A 81 -6.04 1.48 -27.41
C GLY A 81 -5.09 2.06 -26.35
N PHE A 82 -3.78 1.90 -26.66
CA PHE A 82 -2.67 2.25 -25.78
C PHE A 82 -2.66 3.74 -25.38
N THR A 83 -2.85 4.63 -26.35
CA THR A 83 -2.75 6.09 -26.13
C THR A 83 -3.78 6.59 -25.13
N VAL A 84 -5.05 6.15 -25.27
CA VAL A 84 -6.13 6.57 -24.37
C VAL A 84 -5.94 5.99 -22.97
N ALA A 85 -5.54 4.72 -22.87
CA ALA A 85 -5.25 4.10 -21.60
C ALA A 85 -4.04 4.77 -20.90
N GLY A 86 -2.96 4.99 -21.66
CA GLY A 86 -1.76 5.69 -21.18
C GLY A 86 -2.06 7.08 -20.65
N ALA A 87 -2.83 7.88 -21.39
CA ALA A 87 -3.23 9.21 -20.94
C ALA A 87 -4.04 9.18 -19.62
N ARG A 88 -4.93 8.19 -19.44
CA ARG A 88 -5.68 8.02 -18.17
C ARG A 88 -4.80 7.59 -17.03
N ILE A 89 -3.83 6.71 -17.29
CA ILE A 89 -2.86 6.28 -16.27
C ILE A 89 -1.99 7.49 -15.87
N LEU A 90 -1.45 8.24 -16.82
CA LEU A 90 -0.62 9.43 -16.52
C LEU A 90 -1.40 10.51 -15.79
N LYS A 91 -2.70 10.69 -16.12
CA LYS A 91 -3.59 11.54 -15.31
C LYS A 91 -3.64 11.07 -13.84
N ARG A 92 -3.70 9.76 -13.61
CA ARG A 92 -3.68 9.20 -12.25
C ARG A 92 -2.34 9.42 -11.56
N VAL A 93 -1.22 9.26 -12.28
CA VAL A 93 0.13 9.60 -11.78
C VAL A 93 0.17 11.04 -11.30
N TRP A 94 -0.31 11.98 -12.11
CA TRP A 94 -0.39 13.38 -11.74
C TRP A 94 -1.23 13.63 -10.47
N GLN A 95 -2.38 12.97 -10.36
CA GLN A 95 -3.22 13.08 -9.15
C GLN A 95 -2.51 12.61 -7.89
N ILE A 96 -1.76 11.48 -7.98
CA ILE A 96 -1.00 10.94 -6.85
C ILE A 96 0.16 11.87 -6.50
N TYR A 97 0.87 12.38 -7.49
CA TYR A 97 1.97 13.32 -7.29
C TYR A 97 1.50 14.61 -6.61
N VAL A 98 0.40 15.20 -7.07
CA VAL A 98 -0.19 16.39 -6.45
C VAL A 98 -0.65 16.09 -5.02
N ALA A 99 -1.26 14.92 -4.79
CA ALA A 99 -1.65 14.51 -3.44
C ALA A 99 -0.43 14.35 -2.52
N PHE A 100 0.69 13.79 -3.01
CA PHE A 100 1.94 13.71 -2.27
C PHE A 100 2.46 15.10 -1.89
N ILE A 101 2.56 16.04 -2.85
CA ILE A 101 3.06 17.39 -2.57
C ILE A 101 2.15 18.12 -1.57
N PHE A 102 0.83 17.99 -1.73
CA PHE A 102 -0.13 18.60 -0.81
C PHE A 102 -0.01 18.00 0.60
N LEU A 103 0.07 16.69 0.71
CA LEU A 103 0.30 15.99 1.97
C LEU A 103 1.63 16.41 2.61
N PHE A 104 2.70 16.47 1.81
CA PHE A 104 4.02 16.93 2.26
C PHE A 104 3.94 18.30 2.90
N MET A 105 3.30 19.27 2.25
CA MET A 105 3.18 20.64 2.76
C MET A 105 2.36 20.72 4.06
N ILE A 106 1.24 20.00 4.13
CA ILE A 106 0.42 19.96 5.35
C ILE A 106 1.17 19.29 6.49
N TYR A 107 1.80 18.15 6.22
CA TYR A 107 2.55 17.38 7.19
C TYR A 107 3.73 18.16 7.76
N LEU A 108 4.45 18.85 6.88
CA LEU A 108 5.52 19.77 7.24
C LEU A 108 5.03 20.91 8.14
N ALA A 109 3.93 21.56 7.78
CA ALA A 109 3.34 22.62 8.58
C ALA A 109 2.90 22.11 9.96
N GLN A 110 2.28 20.94 10.01
CA GLN A 110 1.84 20.29 11.24
C GLN A 110 3.02 20.03 12.20
N ILE A 111 4.08 19.38 11.70
CA ILE A 111 5.24 19.00 12.52
C ILE A 111 6.00 20.26 12.99
N SER A 112 6.22 21.22 12.09
CA SER A 112 6.91 22.47 12.43
C SER A 112 6.14 23.27 13.49
N TRP A 113 4.81 23.35 13.37
CA TRP A 113 3.97 24.04 14.36
C TRP A 113 4.02 23.35 15.73
N VAL A 114 3.92 22.01 15.74
CA VAL A 114 3.97 21.22 16.97
C VAL A 114 5.32 21.35 17.66
N ALA A 115 6.41 21.19 16.92
CA ALA A 115 7.76 21.27 17.44
C ALA A 115 8.04 22.66 18.06
N ALA A 116 7.57 23.74 17.41
CA ALA A 116 7.67 25.08 17.92
C ALA A 116 6.77 25.33 19.15
N ARG A 117 5.57 24.73 19.19
CA ARG A 117 4.59 24.94 20.27
C ARG A 117 4.99 24.23 21.55
N PHE A 118 5.56 23.05 21.45
CA PHE A 118 5.92 22.21 22.61
C PHE A 118 7.43 22.22 22.93
N GLU A 119 8.22 23.00 22.14
CA GLU A 119 9.67 23.11 22.31
C GLU A 119 10.40 21.76 22.35
N ASN A 120 9.85 20.75 21.65
CA ASN A 120 10.36 19.40 21.61
C ASN A 120 10.96 19.05 20.23
N PRO A 121 12.30 19.03 20.10
CA PRO A 121 12.99 18.73 18.85
C PRO A 121 12.81 17.27 18.37
N LEU A 122 12.45 16.35 19.27
CA LEU A 122 12.27 14.93 18.93
C LEU A 122 11.20 14.71 17.86
N TYR A 123 10.16 15.55 17.80
CA TYR A 123 9.15 15.47 16.73
C TYR A 123 9.74 15.66 15.33
N ILE A 124 10.79 16.47 15.23
CA ILE A 124 11.47 16.79 13.99
C ILE A 124 12.36 15.62 13.56
N GLU A 125 13.07 15.02 14.52
CA GLU A 125 13.96 13.89 14.30
C GLU A 125 13.19 12.62 13.94
N GLU A 126 12.15 12.26 14.70
CA GLU A 126 11.30 11.10 14.45
C GLU A 126 10.62 11.14 13.07
N MET A 127 10.25 12.34 12.60
CA MET A 127 9.59 12.52 11.32
C MET A 127 10.56 12.81 10.16
N ASN A 128 11.87 12.72 10.41
CA ASN A 128 12.94 12.93 9.43
C ASN A 128 12.92 14.32 8.79
N LEU A 129 12.64 15.37 9.56
CA LEU A 129 12.54 16.75 9.07
C LEU A 129 13.70 17.65 9.47
N LEU A 130 14.74 17.13 10.12
CA LEU A 130 15.88 17.93 10.57
C LEU A 130 16.53 18.72 9.42
N HIS A 131 16.72 18.08 8.28
CA HIS A 131 17.31 18.71 7.10
C HIS A 131 16.44 19.82 6.52
N PHE A 132 15.11 19.72 6.64
CA PHE A 132 14.21 20.79 6.22
C PHE A 132 14.40 22.06 7.05
N LEU A 133 14.58 21.96 8.35
CA LEU A 133 14.82 23.14 9.20
C LEU A 133 16.17 23.79 8.95
N GLN A 134 17.15 23.01 8.54
CA GLN A 134 18.50 23.50 8.26
C GLN A 134 18.62 24.16 6.89
N ARG A 135 17.97 23.59 5.86
CA ARG A 135 18.08 24.00 4.45
C ARG A 135 16.75 23.84 3.69
N PRO A 136 15.71 24.62 4.05
CA PRO A 136 14.37 24.47 3.49
C PRO A 136 14.33 24.66 1.97
N GLU A 137 15.15 25.58 1.43
CA GLU A 137 15.23 25.86 -0.01
C GLU A 137 15.69 24.66 -0.83
N ILE A 138 16.58 23.82 -0.27
CA ILE A 138 17.05 22.59 -0.93
C ILE A 138 15.99 21.50 -0.76
N VAL A 139 15.52 21.29 0.46
CA VAL A 139 14.62 20.18 0.77
C VAL A 139 13.28 20.29 0.03
N ILE A 140 12.77 21.49 -0.20
CA ILE A 140 11.56 21.68 -1.04
C ILE A 140 11.81 21.18 -2.46
N VAL A 141 12.94 21.52 -3.07
CA VAL A 141 13.29 21.05 -4.41
C VAL A 141 13.47 19.53 -4.44
N GLU A 142 14.16 18.97 -3.46
CA GLU A 142 14.37 17.52 -3.34
C GLU A 142 13.06 16.76 -3.11
N ALA A 143 12.11 17.35 -2.39
CA ALA A 143 10.76 16.78 -2.22
C ALA A 143 9.96 16.81 -3.54
N LEU A 144 10.04 17.91 -4.31
CA LEU A 144 9.43 17.98 -5.65
C LEU A 144 10.02 16.96 -6.62
N LEU A 145 11.30 16.62 -6.46
CA LEU A 145 12.00 15.58 -7.23
C LEU A 145 11.78 14.17 -6.65
N LEU A 146 10.96 14.01 -5.62
CA LEU A 146 10.70 12.76 -4.90
C LEU A 146 11.96 12.16 -4.25
N ARG A 147 12.98 12.95 -3.97
CA ARG A 147 14.20 12.51 -3.29
C ARG A 147 14.16 12.69 -1.78
N PHE A 148 13.49 13.74 -1.30
CA PHE A 148 13.26 13.92 0.12
C PHE A 148 11.88 13.41 0.52
N LEU A 149 11.84 12.41 1.41
CA LEU A 149 10.62 11.75 1.86
C LEU A 149 10.56 11.79 3.39
N PRO A 150 9.64 12.56 3.97
CA PRO A 150 9.36 12.46 5.40
C PRO A 150 8.83 11.07 5.76
N ALA A 151 8.94 10.69 7.02
CA ALA A 151 8.42 9.41 7.50
C ALA A 151 6.91 9.24 7.16
N ASN A 152 6.51 8.03 6.85
CA ASN A 152 5.12 7.62 6.60
C ASN A 152 4.49 8.08 5.28
N VAL A 153 5.20 8.81 4.41
CA VAL A 153 4.67 9.24 3.09
C VAL A 153 5.26 8.46 1.92
N ASP A 154 6.22 7.58 2.17
CA ASP A 154 7.07 6.88 1.19
C ASP A 154 6.30 6.05 0.14
N VAL A 155 5.11 5.57 0.46
CA VAL A 155 4.32 4.74 -0.46
C VAL A 155 3.73 5.53 -1.64
N LEU A 156 3.50 6.85 -1.50
CA LEU A 156 2.97 7.67 -2.59
C LEU A 156 4.00 7.87 -3.71
N PRO A 157 5.27 8.25 -3.44
CA PRO A 157 6.34 8.27 -4.43
C PRO A 157 6.55 6.92 -5.12
N LEU A 158 6.57 5.81 -4.37
CA LEU A 158 6.60 4.46 -4.95
C LEU A 158 5.47 4.29 -5.97
N TYR A 159 4.24 4.69 -5.61
CA TYR A 159 3.08 4.51 -6.46
C TYR A 159 3.12 5.43 -7.71
N VAL A 160 3.68 6.64 -7.59
CA VAL A 160 3.95 7.53 -8.73
C VAL A 160 4.84 6.83 -9.75
N VAL A 161 5.97 6.25 -9.31
CA VAL A 161 6.93 5.56 -10.20
C VAL A 161 6.30 4.32 -10.82
N LEU A 162 5.68 3.44 -10.02
CA LEU A 162 5.05 2.22 -10.53
C LEU A 162 3.98 2.52 -11.58
N MET A 163 3.13 3.51 -11.33
CA MET A 163 2.08 3.91 -12.26
C MET A 163 2.61 4.64 -13.50
N ALA A 164 3.74 5.37 -13.40
CA ALA A 164 4.35 6.04 -14.57
C ALA A 164 4.83 5.01 -15.61
N PHE A 165 5.41 3.89 -15.16
CA PHE A 165 5.84 2.80 -16.04
C PHE A 165 4.71 1.82 -16.41
N PHE A 166 3.57 1.90 -15.72
CA PHE A 166 2.48 0.95 -15.89
C PHE A 166 1.86 0.88 -17.30
N PRO A 167 1.75 1.95 -18.11
CA PRO A 167 1.25 1.83 -19.48
C PRO A 167 2.00 0.79 -20.30
N LEU A 168 3.34 0.80 -20.23
CA LEU A 168 4.18 -0.17 -20.93
C LEU A 168 4.03 -1.57 -20.32
N MET A 169 4.08 -1.69 -19.00
CA MET A 169 3.89 -2.97 -18.29
C MET A 169 2.54 -3.61 -18.61
N LEU A 170 1.48 -2.82 -18.61
CA LEU A 170 0.13 -3.30 -18.93
C LEU A 170 0.03 -3.78 -20.38
N TRP A 171 0.63 -3.05 -21.31
CA TRP A 171 0.68 -3.44 -22.70
C TRP A 171 1.42 -4.78 -22.91
N MET A 172 2.53 -4.98 -22.22
CA MET A 172 3.26 -6.24 -22.21
C MET A 172 2.45 -7.37 -21.56
N LEU A 173 1.83 -7.12 -20.42
CA LEU A 173 0.96 -8.08 -19.72
C LEU A 173 -0.22 -8.54 -20.60
N LEU A 174 -0.85 -7.65 -21.34
CA LEU A 174 -1.97 -8.01 -22.22
C LEU A 174 -1.54 -8.86 -23.42
N ARG A 175 -0.28 -8.79 -23.83
CA ARG A 175 0.27 -9.55 -24.98
C ARG A 175 0.94 -10.86 -24.57
N ALA A 176 1.73 -10.82 -23.53
CA ALA A 176 2.54 -11.93 -23.07
C ALA A 176 2.58 -11.97 -21.53
N PRO A 177 1.46 -12.30 -20.85
CA PRO A 177 1.34 -12.14 -19.41
C PRO A 177 2.43 -12.89 -18.62
N ASN A 178 2.69 -14.14 -18.98
CA ASN A 178 3.66 -14.96 -18.26
C ASN A 178 5.12 -14.55 -18.54
N VAL A 179 5.42 -14.10 -19.76
CA VAL A 179 6.74 -13.55 -20.09
C VAL A 179 6.99 -12.25 -19.32
N THR A 180 6.00 -11.38 -19.27
CA THR A 180 6.10 -10.11 -18.50
C THR A 180 6.29 -10.38 -17.02
N LEU A 181 5.56 -11.34 -16.46
CA LEU A 181 5.70 -11.75 -15.06
C LEU A 181 7.11 -12.33 -14.80
N ALA A 182 7.63 -13.17 -15.71
CA ALA A 182 8.97 -13.74 -15.58
C ALA A 182 10.06 -12.66 -15.69
N LEU A 183 9.96 -11.72 -16.64
CA LEU A 183 10.88 -10.59 -16.74
C LEU A 183 10.86 -9.70 -15.50
N SER A 184 9.67 -9.42 -14.98
CA SER A 184 9.50 -8.67 -13.73
C SER A 184 10.13 -9.40 -12.53
N PHE A 185 10.01 -10.73 -12.46
CA PHE A 185 10.68 -11.55 -11.45
C PHE A 185 12.20 -11.50 -11.56
N VAL A 186 12.73 -11.67 -12.75
CA VAL A 186 14.19 -11.57 -12.97
C VAL A 186 14.73 -10.20 -12.58
N PHE A 187 13.98 -9.15 -12.93
CA PHE A 187 14.33 -7.78 -12.55
C PHE A 187 14.27 -7.55 -11.03
N TYR A 188 13.25 -8.10 -10.37
CA TYR A 188 13.14 -8.11 -8.91
C TYR A 188 14.35 -8.80 -8.26
N LEU A 189 14.69 -10.01 -8.74
CA LEU A 189 15.78 -10.78 -8.19
C LEU A 189 17.13 -10.06 -8.38
N ALA A 190 17.37 -9.46 -9.56
CA ALA A 190 18.56 -8.66 -9.81
C ALA A 190 18.62 -7.43 -8.87
N ALA A 191 17.51 -6.72 -8.71
CA ALA A 191 17.43 -5.57 -7.83
C ALA A 191 17.66 -5.95 -6.36
N TYR A 192 17.09 -7.06 -5.91
CA TYR A 192 17.25 -7.58 -4.55
C TYR A 192 18.71 -7.98 -4.28
N LEU A 193 19.32 -8.78 -5.17
CA LEU A 193 20.69 -9.26 -4.99
C LEU A 193 21.76 -8.17 -5.11
N GLN A 194 21.51 -7.13 -5.92
CA GLN A 194 22.43 -6.02 -6.12
C GLN A 194 22.14 -4.80 -5.23
N GLY A 195 21.07 -4.84 -4.43
CA GLY A 195 20.68 -3.74 -3.59
C GLY A 195 20.25 -2.47 -4.37
N TRP A 196 19.69 -2.63 -5.58
CA TRP A 196 19.28 -1.47 -6.40
C TRP A 196 18.15 -0.68 -5.74
N ASN A 197 18.36 0.63 -5.64
CA ASN A 197 17.36 1.55 -5.11
C ASN A 197 17.51 2.94 -5.75
N LEU A 198 16.50 3.79 -5.56
CA LEU A 198 16.60 5.18 -5.97
C LEU A 198 17.31 5.99 -4.87
N PRO A 199 18.14 6.98 -5.26
CA PRO A 199 18.77 7.87 -4.30
C PRO A 199 17.73 8.76 -3.61
N GLY A 200 17.91 8.98 -2.31
CA GLY A 200 17.16 9.92 -1.52
C GLY A 200 17.95 11.20 -1.26
N TYR A 201 17.43 12.03 -0.36
CA TYR A 201 18.12 13.18 0.21
C TYR A 201 18.05 13.10 1.74
N PRO A 202 19.18 13.38 2.45
CA PRO A 202 20.53 13.65 1.92
C PRO A 202 21.13 12.48 1.14
N ASP A 203 22.23 12.71 0.44
CA ASP A 203 22.83 11.78 -0.55
C ASP A 203 23.26 10.40 0.02
N ASP A 204 23.36 10.26 1.33
CA ASP A 204 23.61 8.99 2.04
C ASP A 204 22.32 8.14 2.21
N LYS A 205 21.14 8.69 1.87
CA LYS A 205 19.85 8.01 1.97
C LYS A 205 19.43 7.38 0.64
N SER A 206 18.65 6.34 0.76
CA SER A 206 17.92 5.74 -0.35
C SER A 206 16.43 5.67 -0.03
N TRP A 207 15.60 5.40 -1.03
CA TRP A 207 14.17 5.24 -0.81
C TRP A 207 13.87 4.10 0.14
N PHE A 208 12.86 4.31 1.03
CA PHE A 208 12.40 3.26 1.95
C PHE A 208 11.77 2.07 1.21
N PHE A 209 11.06 2.31 0.12
CA PHE A 209 10.55 1.28 -0.77
C PHE A 209 11.29 1.33 -2.09
N SER A 210 12.15 0.32 -2.40
CA SER A 210 12.81 0.23 -3.71
C SER A 210 11.79 -0.04 -4.82
N PRO A 211 11.57 0.89 -5.76
CA PRO A 211 10.63 0.65 -6.86
C PRO A 211 11.04 -0.53 -7.74
N PHE A 212 12.34 -0.82 -7.81
CA PHE A 212 12.91 -1.92 -8.58
C PHE A 212 12.51 -3.29 -8.02
N ALA A 213 12.38 -3.40 -6.70
CA ALA A 213 11.90 -4.61 -6.04
C ALA A 213 10.37 -4.67 -5.95
N TRP A 214 9.74 -3.59 -5.46
CA TRP A 214 8.29 -3.54 -5.22
C TRP A 214 7.43 -3.60 -6.48
N GLN A 215 8.02 -3.29 -7.67
CA GLN A 215 7.32 -3.47 -8.94
C GLN A 215 6.86 -4.92 -9.17
N PHE A 216 7.59 -5.92 -8.64
CA PHE A 216 7.22 -7.32 -8.85
C PHE A 216 5.89 -7.66 -8.16
N LEU A 217 5.71 -7.23 -6.92
CA LEU A 217 4.45 -7.42 -6.21
C LEU A 217 3.27 -6.70 -6.92
N PHE A 218 3.52 -5.49 -7.43
CA PHE A 218 2.54 -4.74 -8.22
C PHE A 218 2.18 -5.47 -9.52
N VAL A 219 3.16 -6.03 -10.22
CA VAL A 219 2.97 -6.80 -11.46
C VAL A 219 2.25 -8.12 -11.18
N ILE A 220 2.53 -8.82 -10.08
CA ILE A 220 1.75 -10.00 -9.67
C ILE A 220 0.28 -9.61 -9.47
N GLY A 221 0.02 -8.51 -8.75
CA GLY A 221 -1.34 -7.98 -8.60
C GLY A 221 -2.00 -7.69 -9.95
N ALA A 222 -1.28 -7.03 -10.86
CA ALA A 222 -1.76 -6.73 -12.21
C ALA A 222 -2.02 -7.99 -13.04
N TRP A 223 -1.16 -8.99 -12.97
CA TRP A 223 -1.33 -10.30 -13.63
C TRP A 223 -2.58 -11.03 -13.13
N CYS A 224 -2.85 -10.98 -11.82
CA CYS A 224 -4.11 -11.47 -11.26
C CYS A 224 -5.31 -10.63 -11.76
N GLY A 225 -5.16 -9.30 -11.85
CA GLY A 225 -6.20 -8.37 -12.27
C GLY A 225 -6.65 -8.50 -13.73
N ILE A 226 -5.79 -9.04 -14.61
CA ILE A 226 -6.16 -9.41 -15.99
C ILE A 226 -6.71 -10.85 -16.11
N GLY A 227 -6.93 -11.54 -14.98
CA GLY A 227 -7.58 -12.84 -14.95
C GLY A 227 -6.64 -14.04 -15.12
N CYS A 228 -5.30 -13.86 -15.16
CA CYS A 228 -4.36 -14.96 -15.39
C CYS A 228 -4.25 -15.94 -14.22
N VAL A 229 -4.76 -15.59 -13.04
CA VAL A 229 -4.72 -16.44 -11.83
C VAL A 229 -5.37 -17.81 -12.04
N HIS A 230 -6.31 -17.96 -12.99
CA HIS A 230 -6.95 -19.24 -13.32
C HIS A 230 -5.93 -20.30 -13.75
N GLN A 231 -4.77 -19.92 -14.28
CA GLN A 231 -3.71 -20.84 -14.71
C GLN A 231 -3.12 -21.65 -13.54
N ILE A 232 -3.13 -21.09 -12.34
CA ILE A 232 -2.58 -21.70 -11.12
C ILE A 232 -3.67 -22.09 -10.10
N ASP A 233 -4.96 -21.94 -10.46
CA ASP A 233 -6.09 -22.19 -9.55
C ASP A 233 -6.06 -23.63 -8.98
N ARG A 234 -5.76 -24.64 -9.83
CA ARG A 234 -5.65 -26.04 -9.38
C ARG A 234 -4.58 -26.22 -8.29
N PHE A 235 -3.43 -25.55 -8.45
CA PHE A 235 -2.35 -25.58 -7.47
C PHE A 235 -2.77 -24.88 -6.18
N LEU A 236 -3.32 -23.67 -6.25
CA LEU A 236 -3.75 -22.89 -5.09
C LEU A 236 -4.88 -23.58 -4.30
N ARG A 237 -5.70 -24.43 -4.96
CA ARG A 237 -6.76 -25.22 -4.32
C ARG A 237 -6.29 -26.56 -3.79
N SER A 238 -5.05 -26.96 -4.04
CA SER A 238 -4.55 -28.27 -3.61
C SER A 238 -4.46 -28.36 -2.08
N LYS A 239 -4.67 -29.58 -1.54
CA LYS A 239 -4.51 -29.84 -0.11
C LYS A 239 -3.07 -29.62 0.35
N LEU A 240 -2.10 -29.96 -0.51
CA LEU A 240 -0.68 -29.78 -0.23
C LEU A 240 -0.35 -28.30 -0.04
N PHE A 241 -0.80 -27.41 -0.96
CA PHE A 241 -0.63 -25.98 -0.83
C PHE A 241 -1.23 -25.44 0.47
N MET A 242 -2.42 -25.89 0.85
CA MET A 242 -3.08 -25.46 2.09
C MET A 242 -2.30 -25.88 3.35
N ILE A 243 -1.79 -27.12 3.37
CA ILE A 243 -1.02 -27.62 4.51
C ILE A 243 0.32 -26.90 4.63
N LEU A 244 1.11 -26.86 3.53
CA LEU A 244 2.42 -26.21 3.53
C LEU A 244 2.32 -24.68 3.75
N GLY A 245 1.36 -24.05 3.10
CA GLY A 245 1.11 -22.63 3.27
C GLY A 245 0.64 -22.30 4.69
N GLY A 246 -0.29 -23.08 5.25
CA GLY A 246 -0.72 -22.93 6.63
C GLY A 246 0.42 -23.13 7.64
N ALA A 247 1.27 -24.15 7.42
CA ALA A 247 2.45 -24.41 8.25
C ALA A 247 3.44 -23.22 8.19
N TYR A 248 3.69 -22.69 6.99
CA TYR A 248 4.57 -21.53 6.81
C TYR A 248 4.01 -20.27 7.49
N LEU A 249 2.70 -19.99 7.37
CA LEU A 249 2.08 -18.86 8.06
C LEU A 249 2.13 -19.04 9.58
N ALA A 250 1.91 -20.27 10.10
CA ALA A 250 2.01 -20.56 11.51
C ALA A 250 3.46 -20.38 12.01
N PHE A 251 4.46 -20.86 11.26
CA PHE A 251 5.87 -20.62 11.55
C PHE A 251 6.18 -19.11 11.61
N ALA A 252 5.78 -18.35 10.58
CA ALA A 252 5.99 -16.92 10.52
C ALA A 252 5.34 -16.20 11.72
N ALA A 253 4.12 -16.60 12.10
CA ALA A 253 3.41 -16.02 13.23
C ALA A 253 4.12 -16.31 14.56
N VAL A 254 4.50 -17.55 14.82
CA VAL A 254 5.22 -17.94 16.05
C VAL A 254 6.58 -17.23 16.14
N PHE A 255 7.32 -17.23 15.03
CA PHE A 255 8.65 -16.60 14.97
C PHE A 255 8.58 -15.08 15.22
N THR A 256 7.70 -14.37 14.50
CA THR A 256 7.53 -12.92 14.65
C THR A 256 7.03 -12.55 16.04
N LEU A 257 6.03 -13.29 16.54
CA LEU A 257 5.47 -13.04 17.87
C LEU A 257 6.51 -13.28 18.97
N ALA A 258 7.26 -14.38 18.88
CA ALA A 258 8.32 -14.69 19.85
C ALA A 258 9.41 -13.60 19.86
N THR A 259 9.87 -13.14 18.70
CA THR A 259 10.87 -12.08 18.57
C THR A 259 10.36 -10.76 19.14
N ASN A 260 9.15 -10.33 18.75
CA ASN A 260 8.59 -9.06 19.21
C ASN A 260 8.24 -9.09 20.70
N LEU A 261 7.74 -10.20 21.23
CA LEU A 261 7.42 -10.35 22.63
C LEU A 261 8.69 -10.39 23.51
N SER A 262 9.74 -11.09 23.06
CA SER A 262 11.03 -11.10 23.74
C SER A 262 11.61 -9.69 23.83
N ALA A 263 11.60 -8.94 22.74
CA ALA A 263 12.04 -7.55 22.73
C ALA A 263 11.22 -6.66 23.66
N ALA A 264 9.88 -6.81 23.68
CA ALA A 264 8.99 -6.04 24.55
C ALA A 264 9.17 -6.36 26.05
N LEU A 265 9.54 -7.60 26.38
CA LEU A 265 9.80 -8.04 27.75
C LEU A 265 11.25 -7.81 28.20
N GLY A 266 12.11 -7.26 27.33
CA GLY A 266 13.53 -7.08 27.61
C GLY A 266 14.30 -8.40 27.76
N LEU A 267 13.77 -9.49 27.19
CA LEU A 267 14.40 -10.80 27.20
C LEU A 267 15.42 -10.86 26.05
N THR A 268 16.67 -11.13 26.36
CA THR A 268 17.70 -11.43 25.35
C THR A 268 17.54 -12.87 24.88
N TYR A 269 16.60 -13.11 23.97
CA TYR A 269 16.51 -14.40 23.30
C TYR A 269 17.34 -14.38 22.02
N GLU A 270 18.43 -15.12 22.02
CA GLU A 270 19.26 -15.29 20.83
C GLU A 270 18.76 -16.48 20.02
N TRP A 271 18.25 -16.18 18.83
CA TRP A 271 17.96 -17.22 17.86
C TRP A 271 19.27 -17.87 17.39
N PRO A 272 19.30 -19.18 17.12
CA PRO A 272 20.47 -19.80 16.52
C PRO A 272 20.85 -19.10 15.22
N ASP A 273 22.14 -18.93 14.94
CA ASP A 273 22.67 -18.20 13.78
C ASP A 273 22.05 -18.65 12.45
N TRP A 274 21.73 -19.94 12.31
CA TRP A 274 21.07 -20.47 11.11
C TRP A 274 19.58 -20.10 10.99
N LEU A 275 18.98 -19.55 12.04
CA LEU A 275 17.58 -19.06 12.08
C LEU A 275 17.53 -17.55 12.20
N LEU A 276 18.64 -16.84 12.00
CA LEU A 276 18.67 -15.36 11.99
C LEU A 276 18.02 -14.82 10.73
N ILE A 277 16.68 -14.84 10.71
CA ILE A 277 15.84 -14.35 9.61
C ILE A 277 15.54 -12.85 9.78
N PHE A 278 15.71 -12.29 10.98
CA PHE A 278 15.42 -10.89 11.29
C PHE A 278 16.68 -10.03 11.37
N PRO A 279 16.56 -8.75 10.98
CA PRO A 279 15.39 -8.08 10.44
C PRO A 279 15.17 -8.41 8.95
N LEU A 280 13.91 -8.71 8.58
CA LEU A 280 13.52 -8.91 7.18
C LEU A 280 13.55 -7.56 6.44
N ASP A 281 14.30 -7.49 5.35
CA ASP A 281 14.38 -6.28 4.56
C ASP A 281 13.04 -5.92 3.91
N LYS A 282 12.48 -4.80 4.33
CA LYS A 282 11.27 -4.24 3.73
C LYS A 282 11.57 -3.40 2.50
N THR A 283 12.73 -2.78 2.46
CA THR A 283 13.18 -1.91 1.37
C THR A 283 13.27 -2.69 0.06
N GLY A 284 13.98 -3.81 0.06
CA GLY A 284 14.15 -4.71 -1.08
C GLY A 284 13.02 -5.72 -1.25
N LEU A 285 11.95 -5.67 -0.45
CA LEU A 285 10.87 -6.65 -0.45
C LEU A 285 11.40 -8.09 -0.31
N ASP A 286 11.97 -8.42 0.84
CA ASP A 286 12.55 -9.73 1.13
C ASP A 286 11.66 -10.88 0.60
N PRO A 287 12.25 -11.93 -0.03
CA PRO A 287 11.50 -13.06 -0.55
C PRO A 287 10.57 -13.74 0.48
N LEU A 288 10.96 -13.80 1.75
CA LEU A 288 10.10 -14.37 2.78
C LEU A 288 8.86 -13.50 3.03
N ARG A 289 9.01 -12.17 2.99
CA ARG A 289 7.87 -11.24 3.08
C ARG A 289 6.92 -11.43 1.89
N LEU A 290 7.49 -11.48 0.68
CA LEU A 290 6.73 -11.66 -0.55
C LEU A 290 5.96 -12.99 -0.54
N ILE A 291 6.63 -14.10 -0.24
CA ILE A 291 6.01 -15.43 -0.18
C ILE A 291 4.93 -15.46 0.91
N HIS A 292 5.20 -14.90 2.09
CA HIS A 292 4.23 -14.84 3.18
C HIS A 292 2.94 -14.12 2.73
N PHE A 293 3.08 -12.96 2.12
CA PHE A 293 1.95 -12.19 1.63
C PHE A 293 1.16 -12.94 0.55
N LEU A 294 1.83 -13.57 -0.41
CA LEU A 294 1.17 -14.31 -1.50
C LEU A 294 0.41 -15.54 -0.98
N ILE A 295 0.98 -16.29 -0.04
CA ILE A 295 0.31 -17.43 0.60
C ILE A 295 -0.90 -16.94 1.40
N LEU A 296 -0.74 -15.90 2.21
CA LEU A 296 -1.84 -15.30 2.98
C LEU A 296 -2.97 -14.86 2.06
N THR A 297 -2.64 -14.14 0.99
CA THR A 297 -3.62 -13.67 0.00
C THR A 297 -4.35 -14.85 -0.67
N ALA A 298 -3.64 -15.88 -1.08
CA ALA A 298 -4.25 -17.06 -1.71
C ALA A 298 -5.21 -17.78 -0.75
N ILE A 299 -4.83 -17.93 0.52
CA ILE A 299 -5.69 -18.52 1.55
C ILE A 299 -6.91 -17.62 1.80
N VAL A 300 -6.74 -16.32 1.96
CA VAL A 300 -7.86 -15.38 2.17
C VAL A 300 -8.84 -15.42 1.00
N VAL A 301 -8.35 -15.37 -0.24
CA VAL A 301 -9.22 -15.42 -1.44
C VAL A 301 -10.00 -16.73 -1.54
N ARG A 302 -9.45 -17.84 -1.04
CA ARG A 302 -10.13 -19.12 -0.99
C ARG A 302 -11.33 -19.12 -0.04
N PHE A 303 -11.22 -18.46 1.12
CA PHE A 303 -12.27 -18.40 2.13
C PHE A 303 -13.24 -17.24 1.94
N VAL A 304 -12.80 -16.15 1.29
CA VAL A 304 -13.60 -14.98 1.03
C VAL A 304 -13.99 -14.92 -0.44
N SER A 305 -15.18 -15.44 -0.76
CA SER A 305 -15.72 -15.36 -2.13
C SER A 305 -16.13 -13.91 -2.47
N ALA A 306 -16.18 -13.57 -3.78
CA ALA A 306 -16.65 -12.26 -4.23
C ALA A 306 -18.08 -11.94 -3.78
N ASP A 307 -18.91 -12.99 -3.64
CA ASP A 307 -20.31 -12.91 -3.25
C ASP A 307 -20.54 -13.14 -1.74
N ALA A 308 -19.48 -13.12 -0.94
CA ALA A 308 -19.58 -13.34 0.49
C ALA A 308 -20.58 -12.37 1.13
N ARG A 309 -21.59 -12.91 1.84
CA ARG A 309 -22.71 -12.13 2.41
C ARG A 309 -22.24 -10.99 3.32
N PHE A 310 -21.14 -11.21 4.06
CA PHE A 310 -20.63 -10.21 4.98
C PHE A 310 -20.16 -8.91 4.27
N LEU A 311 -19.68 -9.00 3.02
CA LEU A 311 -19.28 -7.81 2.25
C LEU A 311 -20.44 -6.86 1.95
N ARG A 312 -21.69 -7.35 2.05
CA ARG A 312 -22.90 -6.55 1.87
C ARG A 312 -23.53 -6.11 3.20
N SER A 313 -22.91 -6.46 4.32
CA SER A 313 -23.39 -6.10 5.66
C SER A 313 -23.01 -4.67 6.05
N ASP A 314 -23.78 -4.10 6.99
CA ASP A 314 -23.54 -2.74 7.47
C ASP A 314 -22.18 -2.58 8.17
N TRP A 315 -21.65 -3.63 8.80
CA TRP A 315 -20.37 -3.57 9.48
C TRP A 315 -19.17 -3.58 8.50
N ALA A 316 -19.28 -4.15 7.29
CA ALA A 316 -18.24 -4.10 6.27
C ALA A 316 -18.22 -2.76 5.51
N ARG A 317 -19.36 -2.05 5.53
CA ARG A 317 -19.53 -0.79 4.80
C ARG A 317 -18.50 0.28 5.15
N PRO A 318 -18.12 0.54 6.42
CA PRO A 318 -17.08 1.51 6.77
C PRO A 318 -15.74 1.24 6.09
N LEU A 319 -15.30 -0.04 6.05
CA LEU A 319 -14.08 -0.43 5.36
C LEU A 319 -14.21 -0.23 3.85
N ILE A 320 -15.32 -0.63 3.25
CA ILE A 320 -15.55 -0.50 1.82
C ILE A 320 -15.50 0.98 1.38
N ILE A 321 -16.18 1.90 2.09
CA ILE A 321 -16.16 3.32 1.73
C ILE A 321 -14.77 3.96 1.91
N CYS A 322 -14.00 3.55 2.92
CA CYS A 322 -12.61 3.97 3.05
C CYS A 322 -11.75 3.47 1.88
N GLY A 323 -11.94 2.22 1.45
CA GLY A 323 -11.24 1.66 0.30
C GLY A 323 -11.62 2.32 -1.04
N GLU A 324 -12.88 2.78 -1.19
CA GLU A 324 -13.35 3.54 -2.35
C GLU A 324 -12.61 4.87 -2.56
N HIS A 325 -12.23 5.53 -1.46
CA HIS A 325 -11.56 6.82 -1.41
C HIS A 325 -10.10 6.68 -0.93
N SER A 326 -9.42 5.64 -1.44
CA SER A 326 -8.16 5.17 -0.85
C SER A 326 -7.04 6.22 -0.83
N LEU A 327 -6.93 7.08 -1.83
CA LEU A 327 -5.88 8.11 -1.87
C LEU A 327 -6.10 9.18 -0.80
N GLU A 328 -7.31 9.68 -0.72
CA GLU A 328 -7.70 10.73 0.22
C GLU A 328 -7.65 10.22 1.66
N ILE A 329 -8.14 9.01 1.88
CA ILE A 329 -8.13 8.37 3.21
C ILE A 329 -6.71 7.99 3.65
N PHE A 330 -5.81 7.62 2.71
CA PHE A 330 -4.40 7.45 3.01
C PHE A 330 -3.77 8.77 3.49
N CYS A 331 -3.95 9.86 2.75
CA CYS A 331 -3.42 11.18 3.13
C CYS A 331 -3.95 11.63 4.49
N LEU A 332 -5.26 11.45 4.73
CA LEU A 332 -5.87 11.73 6.04
C LEU A 332 -5.28 10.85 7.14
N GLY A 333 -5.07 9.55 6.87
CA GLY A 333 -4.48 8.61 7.82
C GLY A 333 -3.08 9.01 8.26
N VAL A 334 -2.22 9.47 7.34
CA VAL A 334 -0.88 9.98 7.67
C VAL A 334 -0.97 11.22 8.57
N PHE A 335 -1.83 12.17 8.24
CA PHE A 335 -2.05 13.37 9.06
C PHE A 335 -2.55 13.00 10.47
N LEU A 336 -3.52 12.10 10.56
CA LEU A 336 -4.10 11.65 11.83
C LEU A 336 -3.11 10.82 12.66
N SER A 337 -2.21 10.06 12.03
CA SER A 337 -1.24 9.24 12.77
C SER A 337 -0.27 10.11 13.57
N PHE A 338 0.21 11.20 12.98
CA PHE A 338 1.05 12.16 13.69
C PHE A 338 0.24 12.94 14.75
N THR A 339 -1.00 13.35 14.45
CA THR A 339 -1.90 13.95 15.46
C THR A 339 -2.10 13.03 16.65
N ALA A 340 -2.32 11.74 16.39
CA ALA A 340 -2.47 10.73 17.44
C ALA A 340 -1.20 10.59 18.29
N HIS A 341 -0.03 10.58 17.65
CA HIS A 341 1.26 10.54 18.32
C HIS A 341 1.45 11.73 19.27
N ILE A 342 1.18 12.95 18.80
CA ILE A 342 1.24 14.17 19.63
C ILE A 342 0.32 14.04 20.84
N LEU A 343 -0.95 13.64 20.63
CA LEU A 343 -1.91 13.49 21.71
C LEU A 343 -1.44 12.47 22.74
N MET A 344 -0.78 11.39 22.30
CA MET A 344 -0.24 10.36 23.19
C MET A 344 0.95 10.85 24.01
N ILE A 345 1.77 11.76 23.50
CA ILE A 345 2.90 12.35 24.22
C ILE A 345 2.42 13.45 25.17
N GLU A 346 1.65 14.42 24.64
CA GLU A 346 1.35 15.66 25.37
C GLU A 346 0.17 15.52 26.34
N VAL A 347 -0.77 14.60 26.11
CA VAL A 347 -1.95 14.44 26.97
C VAL A 347 -1.83 13.21 27.86
N SER A 348 -1.66 12.01 27.29
CA SER A 348 -1.55 10.78 28.05
C SER A 348 -1.04 9.61 27.23
N SER A 349 -0.04 8.90 27.74
CA SER A 349 0.46 7.64 27.16
C SER A 349 -0.25 6.39 27.71
N ARG A 350 -1.30 6.53 28.54
CA ARG A 350 -2.03 5.38 29.11
C ARG A 350 -2.77 4.58 28.05
N ILE A 351 -2.80 3.26 28.18
CA ILE A 351 -3.44 2.35 27.22
C ILE A 351 -4.89 2.73 26.85
N PRO A 352 -5.77 3.07 27.80
CA PRO A 352 -7.15 3.48 27.43
C PRO A 352 -7.19 4.71 26.52
N PHE A 353 -6.26 5.67 26.72
CA PHE A 353 -6.17 6.85 25.89
C PHE A 353 -5.62 6.51 24.48
N GLN A 354 -4.62 5.64 24.40
CA GLN A 354 -4.11 5.15 23.11
C GLN A 354 -5.22 4.45 22.30
N ILE A 355 -6.05 3.63 22.95
CA ILE A 355 -7.23 2.99 22.32
C ILE A 355 -8.22 4.06 21.85
N ALA A 356 -8.53 5.04 22.69
CA ALA A 356 -9.49 6.11 22.35
C ALA A 356 -9.03 6.93 21.14
N VAL A 357 -7.75 7.30 21.08
CA VAL A 357 -7.17 8.06 19.98
C VAL A 357 -7.13 7.22 18.69
N SER A 358 -6.75 5.94 18.78
CA SER A 358 -6.72 5.02 17.63
C SER A 358 -8.12 4.80 17.04
N VAL A 359 -9.11 4.55 17.89
CA VAL A 359 -10.50 4.37 17.49
C VAL A 359 -11.08 5.68 16.96
N GLY A 360 -10.79 6.80 17.62
CA GLY A 360 -11.20 8.15 17.18
C GLY A 360 -10.69 8.48 15.78
N GLY A 361 -9.41 8.19 15.50
CA GLY A 361 -8.83 8.38 14.17
C GLY A 361 -9.53 7.55 13.09
N ILE A 362 -9.85 6.28 13.38
CA ILE A 362 -10.62 5.42 12.48
C ILE A 362 -12.02 6.02 12.23
N PHE A 363 -12.69 6.52 13.27
CA PHE A 363 -14.00 7.17 13.11
C PHE A 363 -13.93 8.41 12.22
N VAL A 364 -12.87 9.24 12.35
CA VAL A 364 -12.66 10.39 11.47
C VAL A 364 -12.46 9.94 10.03
N MET A 365 -11.67 8.89 9.78
CA MET A 365 -11.48 8.32 8.44
C MET A 365 -12.81 7.85 7.83
N ILE A 366 -13.65 7.16 8.61
CA ILE A 366 -14.97 6.70 8.18
C ILE A 366 -15.89 7.89 7.87
N ALA A 367 -15.93 8.90 8.74
CA ALA A 367 -16.78 10.09 8.57
C ALA A 367 -16.42 10.83 7.28
N VAL A 368 -15.12 11.07 7.03
CA VAL A 368 -14.66 11.74 5.80
C VAL A 368 -14.98 10.90 4.56
N ALA A 369 -14.73 9.58 4.58
CA ALA A 369 -15.12 8.68 3.49
C ALA A 369 -16.64 8.70 3.24
N GLY A 370 -17.45 8.77 4.32
CA GLY A 370 -18.90 8.88 4.25
C GLY A 370 -19.35 10.18 3.57
N ILE A 371 -18.75 11.32 3.95
CA ILE A 371 -19.03 12.63 3.34
C ILE A 371 -18.68 12.62 1.85
N MET A 372 -17.51 12.07 1.49
CA MET A 372 -17.08 11.98 0.08
C MET A 372 -18.02 11.09 -0.74
N THR A 373 -18.46 9.97 -0.18
CA THR A 373 -19.42 9.06 -0.83
C THR A 373 -20.77 9.74 -1.02
N TRP A 374 -21.25 10.48 -0.01
CA TRP A 374 -22.50 11.24 -0.08
C TRP A 374 -22.42 12.34 -1.15
N TYR A 375 -21.33 13.12 -1.16
CA TYR A 375 -21.11 14.16 -2.17
C TYR A 375 -21.07 13.61 -3.60
N LYS A 376 -20.38 12.49 -3.82
CA LYS A 376 -20.35 11.80 -5.11
C LYS A 376 -21.74 11.36 -5.58
N LYS A 377 -22.59 10.89 -4.66
CA LYS A 377 -23.99 10.54 -4.97
C LYS A 377 -24.82 11.76 -5.34
N LEU A 378 -24.61 12.90 -4.70
CA LEU A 378 -25.29 14.16 -5.07
C LEU A 378 -24.92 14.59 -6.47
N GLN A 379 -23.63 14.58 -6.83
CA GLN A 379 -23.17 14.92 -8.16
C GLN A 379 -23.75 14.00 -9.25
N SER A 380 -23.89 12.70 -8.98
CA SER A 380 -24.45 11.74 -9.91
C SER A 380 -25.96 11.91 -10.13
N ARG A 381 -26.68 12.54 -9.19
CA ARG A 381 -28.12 12.83 -9.26
C ARG A 381 -28.42 14.20 -9.90
N ALA A 382 -27.44 15.09 -9.99
CA ALA A 382 -27.62 16.36 -10.67
C ALA A 382 -27.91 16.11 -12.17
N PRO A 383 -28.97 16.72 -12.76
CA PRO A 383 -29.26 16.55 -14.16
C PRO A 383 -28.04 17.01 -14.98
N LYS A 384 -27.60 16.19 -15.93
CA LYS A 384 -26.59 16.60 -16.91
C LYS A 384 -27.16 17.83 -17.63
N LYS A 385 -26.67 19.04 -17.26
CA LYS A 385 -26.94 20.22 -18.07
C LYS A 385 -26.46 19.88 -19.49
N LEU A 386 -27.39 19.88 -20.43
CA LEU A 386 -27.11 19.79 -21.84
C LEU A 386 -26.04 20.82 -22.17
N ALA A 387 -24.87 20.34 -22.57
CA ALA A 387 -23.86 21.21 -23.18
C ALA A 387 -24.44 21.65 -24.54
N THR A 388 -25.00 22.85 -24.54
CA THR A 388 -25.29 23.61 -25.76
C THR A 388 -23.99 24.14 -26.32
#